data_8d07333278be2900d0f17afd96410e98
#
_entry.id   8d07333278be2900d0f17afd96410e98
#
_cell.length_a   1.000
_cell.length_b   1.000
_cell.length_c   1.000
_cell.angle_alpha   90.00
_cell.angle_beta   90.00
_cell.angle_gamma   90.00
#
_symmetry.space_group_name_H-M   'P 1'
#
loop_
_entity.id
_entity.type
_entity.pdbx_description
1 polymer ?
#
loop_
_entity_poly.entity_id
_entity_poly.type
_entity_poly.pdbx_seq_one_letter_code
_entity_poly.pdbx_strand_id
1 'polypeptide(L)'
;MLKCYFCKMSDEIFKKIISHAKEYGFVFQSSEIYDGLSAVYDYAQNGVLLKNNIKDYWWKSMVQLNDNIVGIDSSIFSHPTTWKASGHVDAFNDPMIDNKDSKKRYRADNLIEDYIQKIEAKINKEKKKQYKRFGENFDEKTFLSTNPKVLKYQNEIDLVNKRFSEALNQDNLDELKNIIEDCGIVCPISGTKNWTDVKQFNLMLKRS
;
A
#
# COMPACT_ATOMS: atom_id res chain seq x y z
N MET A 1 19.13 13.94 12.29
CA MET A 1 18.23 12.76 12.39
C MET A 1 16.82 13.27 12.70
N LEU A 2 16.06 13.69 11.67
CA LEU A 2 14.66 14.09 11.80
C LEU A 2 13.82 12.79 11.94
N LYS A 3 13.42 12.47 13.16
CA LYS A 3 12.41 11.44 13.39
C LYS A 3 11.12 11.89 12.71
N CYS A 4 10.67 11.10 11.76
CA CYS A 4 9.40 11.30 11.08
C CYS A 4 8.25 11.25 12.11
N TYR A 5 7.74 12.41 12.50
CA TYR A 5 6.62 12.56 13.46
C TYR A 5 5.30 12.00 12.93
N PHE A 6 5.23 11.64 11.66
CA PHE A 6 4.03 11.09 11.01
C PHE A 6 3.78 9.60 11.28
N CYS A 7 4.69 8.88 11.92
CA CYS A 7 4.64 7.40 11.95
C CYS A 7 3.88 6.79 13.13
N LYS A 8 3.10 7.55 13.92
CA LYS A 8 2.18 7.01 14.94
C LYS A 8 1.02 7.96 15.24
N MET A 9 0.26 8.33 14.22
CA MET A 9 -1.10 8.76 14.52
C MET A 9 -1.88 7.51 14.94
N SER A 10 -2.41 7.49 16.17
CA SER A 10 -3.30 6.41 16.59
C SER A 10 -4.54 6.44 15.69
N ASP A 11 -5.11 5.27 15.38
CA ASP A 11 -6.34 5.15 14.59
C ASP A 11 -7.47 6.05 15.11
N GLU A 12 -7.48 6.32 16.40
CA GLU A 12 -8.43 7.24 17.05
C GLU A 12 -8.24 8.71 16.63
N ILE A 13 -6.98 9.19 16.53
CA ILE A 13 -6.70 10.57 16.11
C ILE A 13 -7.09 10.74 14.65
N PHE A 14 -6.77 9.76 13.80
CA PHE A 14 -7.14 9.79 12.39
C PHE A 14 -8.67 9.85 12.20
N LYS A 15 -9.42 9.02 12.93
CA LYS A 15 -10.89 9.07 12.91
C LYS A 15 -11.45 10.42 13.35
N LYS A 16 -10.88 11.01 14.40
CA LYS A 16 -11.28 12.36 14.88
C LYS A 16 -11.03 13.43 13.82
N ILE A 17 -9.89 13.38 13.12
CA ILE A 17 -9.55 14.31 12.04
C ILE A 17 -10.56 14.19 10.89
N ILE A 18 -10.89 12.96 10.47
CA ILE A 18 -11.89 12.73 9.40
C ILE A 18 -13.26 13.27 9.82
N SER A 19 -13.71 12.96 11.04
CA SER A 19 -15.00 13.45 11.55
C SER A 19 -15.05 14.97 11.58
N HIS A 20 -14.02 15.61 12.11
CA HIS A 20 -13.88 17.07 12.13
C HIS A 20 -13.87 17.67 10.72
N ALA A 21 -13.11 17.07 9.79
CA ALA A 21 -13.03 17.56 8.42
C ALA A 21 -14.38 17.50 7.69
N LYS A 22 -15.21 16.50 7.97
CA LYS A 22 -16.57 16.39 7.45
C LYS A 22 -17.51 17.41 8.10
N GLU A 23 -17.50 17.48 9.43
CA GLU A 23 -18.38 18.36 10.21
C GLU A 23 -18.18 19.85 9.85
N TYR A 24 -16.94 20.28 9.66
CA TYR A 24 -16.59 21.67 9.37
C TYR A 24 -16.47 22.00 7.87
N GLY A 25 -16.94 21.14 7.00
CA GLY A 25 -17.02 21.41 5.56
C GLY A 25 -15.66 21.53 4.89
N PHE A 26 -14.71 20.66 5.24
CA PHE A 26 -13.45 20.51 4.53
C PHE A 26 -13.55 19.47 3.41
N VAL A 27 -14.13 18.31 3.72
CA VAL A 27 -14.33 17.24 2.76
C VAL A 27 -15.66 16.54 3.00
N PHE A 28 -16.23 15.96 1.96
CA PHE A 28 -17.36 15.05 2.05
C PHE A 28 -17.19 13.93 1.02
N GLN A 29 -17.91 12.84 1.21
CA GLN A 29 -17.81 11.70 0.31
C GLN A 29 -18.45 12.08 -1.04
N SER A 30 -17.74 11.81 -2.14
CA SER A 30 -18.28 12.10 -3.47
C SER A 30 -19.53 11.26 -3.72
N SER A 31 -20.55 11.91 -4.31
CA SER A 31 -21.86 11.29 -4.59
C SER A 31 -22.58 10.74 -3.35
N GLU A 32 -22.45 11.41 -2.21
CA GLU A 32 -23.01 10.96 -0.93
C GLU A 32 -24.52 10.71 -0.97
N ILE A 33 -25.26 11.46 -1.80
CA ILE A 33 -26.70 11.27 -2.00
C ILE A 33 -27.07 9.90 -2.64
N TYR A 34 -26.09 9.21 -3.20
CA TYR A 34 -26.21 7.87 -3.80
C TYR A 34 -25.34 6.86 -3.07
N ASP A 35 -25.28 6.90 -1.75
CA ASP A 35 -24.46 6.06 -0.86
C ASP A 35 -22.95 6.32 -0.96
N GLY A 36 -22.53 7.29 -1.77
CA GLY A 36 -21.13 7.71 -1.90
C GLY A 36 -20.23 6.71 -2.63
N LEU A 37 -19.09 7.21 -3.09
CA LEU A 37 -18.04 6.37 -3.68
C LEU A 37 -16.98 6.05 -2.64
N SER A 38 -16.59 4.79 -2.52
CA SER A 38 -15.53 4.38 -1.60
C SER A 38 -14.20 5.06 -1.95
N ALA A 39 -13.56 5.67 -0.94
CA ALA A 39 -12.26 6.34 -1.05
C ALA A 39 -12.21 7.53 -2.03
N VAL A 40 -13.34 8.07 -2.46
CA VAL A 40 -13.43 9.29 -3.29
C VAL A 40 -14.09 10.39 -2.48
N TYR A 41 -13.43 11.55 -2.40
CA TYR A 41 -13.90 12.69 -1.63
C TYR A 41 -13.87 13.97 -2.46
N ASP A 42 -14.88 14.82 -2.25
CA ASP A 42 -14.94 16.16 -2.78
C ASP A 42 -14.52 17.19 -1.72
N TYR A 43 -13.96 18.31 -2.15
CA TYR A 43 -13.65 19.40 -1.23
C TYR A 43 -14.90 20.26 -1.03
N ALA A 44 -15.30 20.43 0.23
CA ALA A 44 -16.33 21.41 0.60
C ALA A 44 -15.74 22.83 0.69
N GLN A 45 -16.56 23.81 1.07
CA GLN A 45 -16.21 25.22 1.05
C GLN A 45 -14.89 25.58 1.75
N ASN A 46 -14.66 25.06 2.95
CA ASN A 46 -13.43 25.31 3.70
C ASN A 46 -12.23 24.52 3.13
N GLY A 47 -12.50 23.32 2.61
CA GLY A 47 -11.49 22.48 2.00
C GLY A 47 -10.93 23.05 0.71
N VAL A 48 -11.79 23.62 -0.15
CA VAL A 48 -11.35 24.26 -1.41
C VAL A 48 -10.51 25.51 -1.14
N LEU A 49 -10.90 26.31 -0.15
CA LEU A 49 -10.12 27.50 0.25
C LEU A 49 -8.75 27.10 0.78
N LEU A 50 -8.71 26.13 1.68
CA LEU A 50 -7.44 25.61 2.23
C LEU A 50 -6.55 25.04 1.12
N LYS A 51 -7.11 24.23 0.23
CA LYS A 51 -6.38 23.66 -0.91
C LYS A 51 -5.77 24.74 -1.79
N ASN A 52 -6.53 25.76 -2.14
CA ASN A 52 -6.06 26.84 -3.01
C ASN A 52 -4.98 27.66 -2.31
N ASN A 53 -5.15 28.00 -1.03
CA ASN A 53 -4.13 28.70 -0.24
C ASN A 53 -2.81 27.93 -0.18
N ILE A 54 -2.85 26.59 -0.01
CA ILE A 54 -1.67 25.74 -0.03
C ILE A 54 -0.99 25.76 -1.40
N LYS A 55 -1.77 25.66 -2.49
CA LYS A 55 -1.24 25.73 -3.85
C LYS A 55 -0.58 27.07 -4.15
N ASP A 56 -1.23 28.17 -3.79
CA ASP A 56 -0.70 29.52 -4.01
C ASP A 56 0.57 29.77 -3.19
N TYR A 57 0.57 29.33 -1.94
CA TYR A 57 1.75 29.41 -1.10
C TYR A 57 2.92 28.59 -1.68
N TRP A 58 2.65 27.35 -2.11
CA TRP A 58 3.64 26.49 -2.74
C TRP A 58 4.21 27.14 -4.02
N TRP A 59 3.33 27.66 -4.89
CA TRP A 59 3.74 28.30 -6.13
C TRP A 59 4.63 29.52 -5.87
N LYS A 60 4.23 30.38 -4.95
CA LYS A 60 5.04 31.55 -4.57
C LYS A 60 6.39 31.13 -4.02
N SER A 61 6.40 30.19 -3.09
CA SER A 61 7.63 29.77 -2.41
C SER A 61 8.60 29.05 -3.33
N MET A 62 8.11 28.21 -4.23
CA MET A 62 8.95 27.36 -5.07
C MET A 62 9.32 28.02 -6.41
N VAL A 63 8.43 28.79 -6.99
CA VAL A 63 8.59 29.36 -8.34
C VAL A 63 8.93 30.85 -8.28
N GLN A 64 8.07 31.66 -7.61
CA GLN A 64 8.20 33.12 -7.68
C GLN A 64 9.37 33.69 -6.87
N LEU A 65 9.80 33.02 -5.79
CA LEU A 65 10.91 33.45 -4.95
C LEU A 65 12.28 32.92 -5.40
N ASN A 66 12.33 32.16 -6.49
CA ASN A 66 13.57 31.57 -7.01
C ASN A 66 13.79 31.96 -8.47
N ASP A 67 14.81 32.76 -8.75
CA ASP A 67 15.12 33.29 -10.09
C ASP A 67 15.51 32.20 -11.11
N ASN A 68 15.94 31.05 -10.64
CA ASN A 68 16.39 29.91 -11.45
C ASN A 68 15.31 28.86 -11.68
N ILE A 69 14.06 29.12 -11.28
CA ILE A 69 12.93 28.18 -11.44
C ILE A 69 11.83 28.86 -12.25
N VAL A 70 11.34 28.17 -13.28
CA VAL A 70 10.20 28.58 -14.10
C VAL A 70 9.07 27.57 -13.97
N GLY A 71 7.84 28.06 -13.98
CA GLY A 71 6.65 27.21 -13.96
C GLY A 71 6.30 26.71 -15.36
N ILE A 72 5.95 25.45 -15.47
CA ILE A 72 5.44 24.84 -16.70
C ILE A 72 4.10 24.15 -16.36
N ASP A 73 3.08 24.43 -17.17
CA ASP A 73 1.82 23.71 -17.14
C ASP A 73 1.75 22.80 -18.37
N SER A 74 2.18 21.55 -18.16
CA SER A 74 2.27 20.56 -19.24
C SER A 74 0.93 19.88 -19.48
N SER A 75 0.69 19.51 -20.76
CA SER A 75 -0.44 18.64 -21.10
C SER A 75 -0.38 17.30 -20.35
N ILE A 76 -1.54 16.82 -19.89
CA ILE A 76 -1.67 15.48 -19.29
C ILE A 76 -1.36 14.39 -20.32
N PHE A 77 -1.75 14.64 -21.59
CA PHE A 77 -1.48 13.70 -22.67
C PHE A 77 -0.11 14.01 -23.28
N SER A 78 0.77 13.04 -23.21
CA SER A 78 2.13 13.12 -23.77
C SER A 78 2.34 12.08 -24.84
N HIS A 79 3.31 12.31 -25.71
CA HIS A 79 3.68 11.35 -26.75
C HIS A 79 4.14 10.03 -26.12
N PRO A 80 3.77 8.84 -26.65
CA PRO A 80 4.15 7.54 -26.08
C PRO A 80 5.64 7.36 -25.79
N THR A 81 6.49 7.98 -26.63
CA THR A 81 7.96 7.96 -26.43
C THR A 81 8.39 8.62 -25.12
N THR A 82 7.65 9.63 -24.62
CA THR A 82 7.92 10.27 -23.33
C THR A 82 7.80 9.27 -22.19
N TRP A 83 6.75 8.47 -22.21
CA TRP A 83 6.50 7.44 -21.19
C TRP A 83 7.49 6.27 -21.28
N LYS A 84 7.93 5.95 -22.48
CA LYS A 84 8.99 4.94 -22.70
C LYS A 84 10.34 5.46 -22.18
N ALA A 85 10.72 6.69 -22.53
CA ALA A 85 11.98 7.29 -22.11
C ALA A 85 12.07 7.50 -20.59
N SER A 86 10.94 7.79 -19.93
CA SER A 86 10.86 7.92 -18.47
C SER A 86 10.77 6.58 -17.72
N GLY A 87 10.77 5.44 -18.43
CA GLY A 87 10.66 4.10 -17.84
C GLY A 87 9.26 3.72 -17.36
N HIS A 88 8.26 4.59 -17.50
CA HIS A 88 6.91 4.30 -17.01
C HIS A 88 6.25 3.13 -17.75
N VAL A 89 6.59 2.91 -19.03
CA VAL A 89 6.04 1.79 -19.82
C VAL A 89 6.54 0.45 -19.28
N ASP A 90 7.79 0.40 -18.84
CA ASP A 90 8.44 -0.83 -18.39
C ASP A 90 8.24 -1.08 -16.90
N ALA A 91 8.02 -0.01 -16.11
CA ALA A 91 7.88 -0.09 -14.66
C ALA A 91 6.43 -0.35 -14.16
N PHE A 92 5.41 -0.11 -14.98
CA PHE A 92 3.99 -0.28 -14.60
C PHE A 92 3.43 -1.64 -15.01
N ASN A 93 4.09 -2.70 -14.60
CA ASN A 93 3.60 -4.06 -14.76
C ASN A 93 3.12 -4.61 -13.42
N ASP A 94 1.82 -4.50 -13.14
CA ASP A 94 1.24 -5.05 -11.93
C ASP A 94 0.84 -6.53 -12.16
N PRO A 95 1.34 -7.47 -11.34
CA PRO A 95 0.91 -8.86 -11.39
C PRO A 95 -0.50 -8.98 -10.77
N MET A 96 -1.51 -9.17 -11.60
CA MET A 96 -2.91 -9.25 -11.16
C MET A 96 -3.42 -10.69 -11.15
N ILE A 97 -4.19 -11.02 -10.12
CA ILE A 97 -4.83 -12.31 -9.92
C ILE A 97 -6.32 -12.11 -9.58
N ASP A 98 -7.19 -12.90 -10.17
CA ASP A 98 -8.63 -12.83 -9.90
C ASP A 98 -9.06 -14.02 -9.01
N ASN A 99 -9.96 -13.77 -8.07
CA ASN A 99 -10.64 -14.85 -7.37
C ASN A 99 -11.95 -15.17 -8.08
N LYS A 100 -12.13 -16.43 -8.49
CA LYS A 100 -13.28 -16.87 -9.30
C LYS A 100 -14.61 -16.79 -8.56
N ASP A 101 -14.59 -16.93 -7.23
CA ASP A 101 -15.81 -16.94 -6.42
C ASP A 101 -16.29 -15.53 -6.10
N SER A 102 -15.37 -14.65 -5.69
CA SER A 102 -15.70 -13.25 -5.38
C SER A 102 -15.78 -12.36 -6.62
N LYS A 103 -15.27 -12.83 -7.77
CA LYS A 103 -15.09 -12.05 -9.02
C LYS A 103 -14.32 -10.73 -8.80
N LYS A 104 -13.46 -10.69 -7.78
CA LYS A 104 -12.63 -9.53 -7.45
C LYS A 104 -11.19 -9.76 -7.87
N ARG A 105 -10.58 -8.68 -8.31
CA ARG A 105 -9.19 -8.62 -8.75
C ARG A 105 -8.31 -8.09 -7.64
N TYR A 106 -7.15 -8.70 -7.49
CA TYR A 106 -6.13 -8.35 -6.50
C TYR A 106 -4.76 -8.27 -7.15
N ARG A 107 -3.86 -7.52 -6.55
CA ARG A 107 -2.44 -7.59 -6.88
C ARG A 107 -1.84 -8.81 -6.17
N ALA A 108 -1.16 -9.65 -6.92
CA ALA A 108 -0.55 -10.86 -6.37
C ALA A 108 0.58 -10.55 -5.38
N ASP A 109 1.38 -9.53 -5.67
CA ASP A 109 2.42 -9.03 -4.78
C ASP A 109 1.85 -8.56 -3.43
N ASN A 110 0.81 -7.72 -3.44
CA ASN A 110 0.16 -7.25 -2.21
C ASN A 110 -0.42 -8.39 -1.37
N LEU A 111 -0.99 -9.42 -2.01
CA LEU A 111 -1.52 -10.59 -1.27
C LEU A 111 -0.41 -11.35 -0.54
N ILE A 112 0.77 -11.46 -1.14
CA ILE A 112 1.93 -12.11 -0.53
C ILE A 112 2.49 -11.24 0.60
N GLU A 113 2.62 -9.93 0.39
CA GLU A 113 3.05 -8.99 1.42
C GLU A 113 2.10 -8.96 2.63
N ASP A 114 0.79 -8.94 2.39
CA ASP A 114 -0.22 -9.01 3.44
C ASP A 114 -0.12 -10.32 4.24
N TYR A 115 0.23 -11.42 3.59
CA TYR A 115 0.47 -12.70 4.26
C TYR A 115 1.69 -12.64 5.17
N ILE A 116 2.81 -12.08 4.70
CA ILE A 116 4.02 -11.87 5.49
C ILE A 116 3.71 -10.99 6.70
N GLN A 117 3.02 -9.86 6.51
CA GLN A 117 2.62 -8.98 7.59
C GLN A 117 1.73 -9.68 8.64
N LYS A 118 0.86 -10.60 8.22
CA LYS A 118 0.05 -11.42 9.16
C LYS A 118 0.92 -12.34 10.01
N ILE A 119 1.98 -12.91 9.44
CA ILE A 119 2.94 -13.75 10.20
C ILE A 119 3.75 -12.87 11.15
N GLU A 120 4.25 -11.73 10.72
CA GLU A 120 4.94 -10.76 11.58
C GLU A 120 4.06 -10.30 12.75
N ALA A 121 2.76 -10.07 12.49
CA ALA A 121 1.81 -9.75 13.53
C ALA A 121 1.65 -10.88 14.57
N LYS A 122 1.78 -12.16 14.15
CA LYS A 122 1.79 -13.30 15.10
C LYS A 122 3.05 -13.27 15.97
N ILE A 123 4.23 -13.00 15.39
CA ILE A 123 5.49 -12.84 16.13
C ILE A 123 5.34 -11.69 17.13
N ASN A 124 4.82 -10.55 16.71
CA ASN A 124 4.61 -9.39 17.58
C ASN A 124 3.60 -9.66 18.72
N LYS A 125 2.58 -10.48 18.48
CA LYS A 125 1.66 -10.93 19.54
C LYS A 125 2.37 -11.81 20.58
N GLU A 126 3.23 -12.73 20.13
CA GLU A 126 4.02 -13.56 21.06
C GLU A 126 5.02 -12.72 21.85
N LYS A 127 5.71 -11.75 21.23
CA LYS A 127 6.55 -10.77 21.92
C LYS A 127 5.79 -10.02 23.02
N LYS A 128 4.61 -9.47 22.68
CA LYS A 128 3.77 -8.72 23.64
C LYS A 128 3.32 -9.58 24.81
N LYS A 129 3.02 -10.87 24.59
CA LYS A 129 2.67 -11.80 25.68
C LYS A 129 3.85 -11.99 26.64
N GLN A 130 5.06 -12.19 26.11
CA GLN A 130 6.26 -12.37 26.93
C GLN A 130 6.64 -11.08 27.66
N TYR A 131 6.54 -9.93 27.00
CA TYR A 131 6.76 -8.64 27.64
C TYR A 131 5.82 -8.40 28.83
N LYS A 132 4.53 -8.78 28.68
CA LYS A 132 3.56 -8.72 29.80
C LYS A 132 3.92 -9.64 30.96
N ARG A 133 4.61 -10.77 30.68
CA ARG A 133 4.97 -11.77 31.68
C ARG A 133 6.26 -11.44 32.42
N PHE A 134 7.27 -10.89 31.74
CA PHE A 134 8.62 -10.67 32.27
C PHE A 134 8.97 -9.19 32.49
N GLY A 135 8.15 -8.25 32.01
CA GLY A 135 8.37 -6.80 32.18
C GLY A 135 9.70 -6.34 31.59
N GLU A 136 10.42 -5.50 32.35
CA GLU A 136 11.72 -4.96 31.94
C GLU A 136 12.84 -6.00 31.83
N ASN A 137 12.67 -7.17 32.44
CA ASN A 137 13.63 -8.27 32.36
C ASN A 137 13.49 -9.12 31.07
N PHE A 138 12.65 -8.72 30.13
CA PHE A 138 12.44 -9.42 28.87
C PHE A 138 13.57 -9.14 27.90
N ASP A 139 14.40 -10.15 27.62
CA ASP A 139 15.43 -10.12 26.58
C ASP A 139 14.81 -10.53 25.23
N GLU A 140 14.49 -9.51 24.43
CA GLU A 140 13.89 -9.69 23.10
C GLU A 140 14.81 -10.46 22.15
N LYS A 141 16.11 -10.22 22.19
CA LYS A 141 17.07 -10.87 21.27
C LYS A 141 17.15 -12.37 21.53
N THR A 142 17.31 -12.74 22.79
CA THR A 142 17.35 -14.17 23.19
C THR A 142 16.00 -14.84 22.88
N PHE A 143 14.88 -14.18 23.14
CA PHE A 143 13.56 -14.72 22.80
C PHE A 143 13.37 -14.98 21.31
N LEU A 144 13.78 -14.04 20.44
CA LEU A 144 13.67 -14.19 18.99
C LEU A 144 14.54 -15.33 18.43
N SER A 145 15.71 -15.58 19.05
CA SER A 145 16.64 -16.61 18.62
C SER A 145 16.39 -18.01 19.21
N THR A 146 15.61 -18.11 20.28
CA THR A 146 15.43 -19.39 21.01
C THR A 146 14.00 -19.92 20.99
N ASN A 147 13.00 -19.06 20.75
CA ASN A 147 11.61 -19.51 20.81
C ASN A 147 11.23 -20.33 19.55
N PRO A 148 10.86 -21.62 19.67
CA PRO A 148 10.60 -22.48 18.52
C PRO A 148 9.48 -21.99 17.61
N LYS A 149 8.46 -21.34 18.18
CA LYS A 149 7.33 -20.77 17.39
C LYS A 149 7.77 -19.57 16.58
N VAL A 150 8.59 -18.71 17.18
CA VAL A 150 9.10 -17.50 16.51
C VAL A 150 10.07 -17.91 15.41
N LEU A 151 10.97 -18.84 15.67
CA LEU A 151 11.90 -19.39 14.67
C LEU A 151 11.16 -20.01 13.48
N LYS A 152 10.07 -20.77 13.75
CA LYS A 152 9.23 -21.32 12.68
C LYS A 152 8.64 -20.20 11.80
N TYR A 153 8.10 -19.14 12.39
CA TYR A 153 7.54 -18.02 11.66
C TYR A 153 8.60 -17.22 10.90
N GLN A 154 9.79 -17.04 11.47
CA GLN A 154 10.92 -16.40 10.79
C GLN A 154 11.38 -17.19 9.57
N ASN A 155 11.58 -18.49 9.72
CA ASN A 155 11.95 -19.36 8.61
C ASN A 155 10.89 -19.36 7.49
N GLU A 156 9.60 -19.30 7.84
CA GLU A 156 8.50 -19.22 6.90
C GLU A 156 8.55 -17.87 6.13
N ILE A 157 8.76 -16.76 6.83
CA ILE A 157 8.92 -15.42 6.22
C ILE A 157 10.13 -15.41 5.28
N ASP A 158 11.28 -15.91 5.73
CA ASP A 158 12.52 -15.91 4.95
C ASP A 158 12.40 -16.74 3.67
N LEU A 159 11.74 -17.89 3.74
CA LEU A 159 11.47 -18.73 2.58
C LEU A 159 10.55 -18.05 1.58
N VAL A 160 9.45 -17.44 2.07
CA VAL A 160 8.50 -16.73 1.20
C VAL A 160 9.16 -15.52 0.59
N ASN A 161 9.90 -14.71 1.35
CA ASN A 161 10.60 -13.53 0.86
C ASN A 161 11.63 -13.88 -0.23
N LYS A 162 12.38 -14.97 -0.03
CA LYS A 162 13.36 -15.43 -1.02
C LYS A 162 12.68 -15.79 -2.35
N ARG A 163 11.66 -16.65 -2.30
CA ARG A 163 10.90 -17.06 -3.49
C ARG A 163 10.24 -15.85 -4.17
N PHE A 164 9.65 -14.96 -3.38
CA PHE A 164 8.98 -13.77 -3.86
C PHE A 164 9.95 -12.81 -4.56
N SER A 165 11.13 -12.57 -3.98
CA SER A 165 12.16 -11.73 -4.59
C SER A 165 12.69 -12.34 -5.90
N GLU A 166 12.91 -13.65 -5.94
CA GLU A 166 13.33 -14.37 -7.14
C GLU A 166 12.25 -14.31 -8.23
N ALA A 167 10.98 -14.48 -7.88
CA ALA A 167 9.86 -14.40 -8.82
C ALA A 167 9.70 -13.01 -9.42
N LEU A 168 9.83 -11.95 -8.62
CA LEU A 168 9.78 -10.57 -9.11
C LEU A 168 10.96 -10.22 -10.01
N ASN A 169 12.17 -10.63 -9.66
CA ASN A 169 13.37 -10.35 -10.46
C ASN A 169 13.38 -11.06 -11.82
N GLN A 170 12.65 -12.17 -11.91
CA GLN A 170 12.57 -12.98 -13.15
C GLN A 170 11.25 -12.78 -13.91
N ASP A 171 10.39 -11.86 -13.46
CA ASP A 171 9.02 -11.69 -13.98
C ASP A 171 8.23 -13.02 -14.06
N ASN A 172 8.47 -13.93 -13.11
CA ASN A 172 7.89 -15.25 -13.10
C ASN A 172 6.50 -15.23 -12.44
N LEU A 173 5.46 -15.04 -13.27
CA LEU A 173 4.07 -14.94 -12.81
C LEU A 173 3.54 -16.28 -12.27
N ASP A 174 3.99 -17.39 -12.80
CA ASP A 174 3.56 -18.73 -12.35
C ASP A 174 4.08 -18.99 -10.93
N GLU A 175 5.30 -18.55 -10.61
CA GLU A 175 5.84 -18.70 -9.28
C GLU A 175 5.09 -17.82 -8.25
N LEU A 176 4.65 -16.63 -8.63
CA LEU A 176 3.79 -15.81 -7.77
C LEU A 176 2.48 -16.52 -7.44
N LYS A 177 1.87 -17.21 -8.40
CA LYS A 177 0.68 -18.04 -8.15
C LYS A 177 1.00 -19.20 -7.23
N ASN A 178 2.10 -19.92 -7.47
CA ASN A 178 2.53 -21.04 -6.64
C ASN A 178 2.74 -20.61 -5.18
N ILE A 179 3.36 -19.45 -4.93
CA ILE A 179 3.51 -18.91 -3.58
C ILE A 179 2.15 -18.67 -2.91
N ILE A 180 1.17 -18.09 -3.63
CA ILE A 180 -0.17 -17.84 -3.12
C ILE A 180 -0.88 -19.15 -2.75
N GLU A 181 -0.76 -20.17 -3.57
CA GLU A 181 -1.36 -21.49 -3.35
C GLU A 181 -0.67 -22.26 -2.21
N ASP A 182 0.66 -22.32 -2.20
CA ASP A 182 1.46 -23.01 -1.18
C ASP A 182 1.28 -22.39 0.22
N CYS A 183 1.27 -21.06 0.30
CA CYS A 183 1.01 -20.33 1.54
C CYS A 183 -0.46 -20.41 1.95
N GLY A 184 -1.33 -20.95 1.09
CA GLY A 184 -2.74 -21.09 1.37
C GLY A 184 -3.46 -19.77 1.54
N ILE A 185 -3.04 -18.73 0.82
CA ILE A 185 -3.62 -17.40 0.87
C ILE A 185 -5.06 -17.44 0.39
N VAL A 186 -5.98 -16.97 1.22
CA VAL A 186 -7.41 -16.94 0.93
C VAL A 186 -7.85 -15.55 0.48
N CYS A 187 -8.85 -15.50 -0.36
CA CYS A 187 -9.48 -14.25 -0.78
C CYS A 187 -10.05 -13.49 0.44
N PRO A 188 -9.73 -12.21 0.63
CA PRO A 188 -10.21 -11.42 1.77
C PRO A 188 -11.75 -11.30 1.86
N ILE A 189 -12.44 -11.43 0.71
CA ILE A 189 -13.90 -11.28 0.63
C ILE A 189 -14.61 -12.63 0.72
N SER A 190 -14.24 -13.61 -0.13
CA SER A 190 -14.93 -14.91 -0.19
C SER A 190 -14.35 -15.94 0.78
N GLY A 191 -13.14 -15.75 1.29
CA GLY A 191 -12.44 -16.73 2.12
C GLY A 191 -11.97 -17.98 1.37
N THR A 192 -12.15 -18.04 0.04
CA THR A 192 -11.78 -19.18 -0.80
C THR A 192 -10.39 -19.04 -1.40
N LYS A 193 -9.81 -20.16 -1.85
CA LYS A 193 -8.51 -20.23 -2.54
C LYS A 193 -8.64 -20.41 -4.05
N ASN A 194 -9.81 -20.13 -4.61
CA ASN A 194 -10.10 -20.38 -6.02
C ASN A 194 -9.54 -19.25 -6.89
N TRP A 195 -8.23 -19.27 -7.11
CA TRP A 195 -7.51 -18.26 -7.85
C TRP A 195 -7.38 -18.59 -9.34
N THR A 196 -7.30 -17.56 -10.18
CA THR A 196 -6.92 -17.67 -11.61
C THR A 196 -5.41 -17.70 -11.75
N ASP A 197 -4.93 -17.78 -12.97
CA ASP A 197 -3.51 -17.49 -13.26
C ASP A 197 -3.23 -16.00 -13.02
N VAL A 198 -1.98 -15.71 -12.62
CA VAL A 198 -1.49 -14.33 -12.51
C VAL A 198 -1.26 -13.79 -13.92
N LYS A 199 -1.75 -12.59 -14.18
CA LYS A 199 -1.57 -11.90 -15.47
C LYS A 199 -0.94 -10.54 -15.22
N GLN A 200 0.01 -10.18 -16.06
CA GLN A 200 0.54 -8.83 -16.08
C GLN A 200 -0.55 -7.85 -16.55
N PHE A 201 -0.79 -6.83 -15.77
CA PHE A 201 -1.67 -5.74 -16.14
C PHE A 201 -0.84 -4.47 -16.34
N ASN A 202 -0.76 -4.03 -17.61
CA ASN A 202 -0.11 -2.78 -17.94
C ASN A 202 -1.17 -1.69 -18.11
N LEU A 203 -1.11 -0.65 -17.29
CA LEU A 203 -1.99 0.52 -17.38
C LEU A 203 -1.75 1.36 -18.64
N MET A 204 -0.60 1.21 -19.28
CA MET A 204 -0.26 1.86 -20.53
C MET A 204 -0.72 1.01 -21.71
N LEU A 205 -1.92 1.28 -22.21
CA LEU A 205 -2.45 0.63 -23.40
C LEU A 205 -1.50 0.84 -24.59
N LYS A 206 -0.87 -0.24 -25.05
CA LYS A 206 -0.32 -0.27 -26.41
C LYS A 206 -1.49 -0.17 -27.36
N ARG A 207 -1.68 0.97 -28.03
CA ARG A 207 -2.47 1.01 -29.23
C ARG A 207 -1.74 0.19 -30.31
N SER A 208 -2.34 -0.93 -30.69
CA SER A 208 -1.99 -1.66 -31.91
C SER A 208 -2.22 -0.81 -33.14
#